data_fdd2d62946cc13aed49fa0c06075a77d
#
_entry.id   fdd2d62946cc13aed49fa0c06075a77d
#
_cell.length_a   1.000
_cell.length_b   1.000
_cell.length_c   1.000
_cell.angle_alpha   90.00
_cell.angle_beta   90.00
_cell.angle_gamma   90.00
#
_symmetry.space_group_name_H-M   'P 1'
#
loop_
_entity.id
_entity.type
_entity.pdbx_description
1 polymer ?
#
loop_
_entity_poly.entity_id
_entity_poly.type
_entity_poly.pdbx_seq_one_letter_code
_entity_poly.pdbx_strand_id
1 'polypeptide(L)'
;ISFSRGLRYIMQDMKEVQPTIFVTVPLMLEKFHARIVKKISAKTAGSAIFKFGKSASMVGRAFGSKSIGRKLFNEVIETFGGKLRLIVTGASALDPRVAEDFMTMGIDLYIGYGLTETSPIVMVNNDRLMLTDSVGTPLPNIEAKIHNPDDLGVGEIWVRGPMVMQGYYKNPEATAEVIT
;
A
#
# COMPACT_ATOMS: atom_id res chain seq x y z
N ILE A 1 4.91 6.35 17.52
CA ILE A 1 5.35 6.66 16.14
C ILE A 1 6.86 6.76 16.16
N SER A 2 7.51 6.14 15.16
CA SER A 2 8.95 6.23 14.95
C SER A 2 9.23 6.62 13.50
N PHE A 3 10.20 7.48 13.29
CA PHE A 3 10.66 7.87 11.97
C PHE A 3 11.97 7.16 11.66
N SER A 4 12.15 6.73 10.40
CA SER A 4 13.41 6.14 9.98
C SER A 4 14.54 7.21 9.95
N ARG A 5 15.73 6.80 10.34
CA ARG A 5 16.97 7.62 10.26
C ARG A 5 17.38 7.92 8.80
N GLY A 6 16.70 7.34 7.83
CA GLY A 6 16.92 7.52 6.40
C GLY A 6 16.90 6.21 5.64
N LEU A 7 16.83 6.29 4.30
CA LEU A 7 16.61 5.14 3.42
C LEU A 7 17.62 3.98 3.63
N ARG A 8 18.84 4.28 4.01
CA ARG A 8 19.89 3.27 4.25
C ARG A 8 19.64 2.45 5.53
N TYR A 9 18.94 3.04 6.49
CA TYR A 9 18.74 2.47 7.83
C TYR A 9 17.39 1.79 8.01
N ILE A 10 16.45 1.90 7.06
CA ILE A 10 15.09 1.41 7.19
C ILE A 10 15.03 -0.04 7.71
N MET A 11 15.81 -0.95 7.14
CA MET A 11 15.79 -2.36 7.54
C MET A 11 16.35 -2.58 8.96
N GLN A 12 17.31 -1.77 9.36
CA GLN A 12 17.84 -1.80 10.73
C GLN A 12 16.81 -1.20 11.70
N ASP A 13 16.26 -0.04 11.35
CA ASP A 13 15.22 0.62 12.14
C ASP A 13 14.00 -0.29 12.35
N MET A 14 13.56 -1.02 11.31
CA MET A 14 12.45 -1.97 11.42
C MET A 14 12.74 -3.11 12.40
N LYS A 15 13.98 -3.61 12.45
CA LYS A 15 14.38 -4.64 13.41
C LYS A 15 14.44 -4.09 14.84
N GLU A 16 14.94 -2.86 15.01
CA GLU A 16 15.06 -2.23 16.34
C GLU A 16 13.69 -1.83 16.90
N VAL A 17 12.84 -1.20 16.05
CA VAL A 17 11.52 -0.66 16.44
C VAL A 17 10.44 -1.72 16.44
N GLN A 18 10.55 -2.76 15.61
CA GLN A 18 9.53 -3.82 15.43
C GLN A 18 8.13 -3.24 15.15
N PRO A 19 7.95 -2.43 14.10
CA PRO A 19 6.69 -1.77 13.85
C PRO A 19 5.59 -2.78 13.53
N THR A 20 4.36 -2.47 13.94
CA THR A 20 3.16 -3.23 13.56
C THR A 20 2.53 -2.68 12.28
N ILE A 21 2.73 -1.39 12.00
CA ILE A 21 2.26 -0.67 10.80
C ILE A 21 3.46 0.04 10.21
N PHE A 22 3.60 -0.04 8.89
CA PHE A 22 4.64 0.65 8.15
C PHE A 22 4.02 1.51 7.05
N VAL A 23 4.27 2.82 7.10
CA VAL A 23 3.85 3.77 6.07
C VAL A 23 5.03 4.02 5.15
N THR A 24 4.84 3.84 3.84
CA THR A 24 5.93 3.93 2.87
C THR A 24 5.42 4.31 1.47
N VAL A 25 6.32 4.37 0.50
CA VAL A 25 5.98 4.63 -0.91
C VAL A 25 6.20 3.37 -1.77
N PRO A 26 5.50 3.22 -2.91
CA PRO A 26 5.59 2.04 -3.78
C PRO A 26 7.02 1.64 -4.14
N LEU A 27 7.87 2.59 -4.53
CA LEU A 27 9.27 2.32 -4.89
C LEU A 27 10.05 1.56 -3.80
N MET A 28 9.76 1.84 -2.52
CA MET A 28 10.43 1.13 -1.41
C MET A 28 9.91 -0.30 -1.28
N LEU A 29 8.60 -0.50 -1.47
CA LEU A 29 8.00 -1.84 -1.45
C LEU A 29 8.52 -2.70 -2.59
N GLU A 30 8.65 -2.16 -3.79
CA GLU A 30 9.22 -2.84 -4.95
C GLU A 30 10.67 -3.27 -4.70
N LYS A 31 11.48 -2.40 -4.09
CA LYS A 31 12.86 -2.74 -3.70
C LYS A 31 12.91 -3.84 -2.64
N PHE A 32 12.02 -3.80 -1.65
CA PHE A 32 11.93 -4.87 -0.64
C PHE A 32 11.47 -6.17 -1.28
N HIS A 33 10.41 -6.12 -2.09
CA HIS A 33 9.90 -7.26 -2.83
C HIS A 33 10.99 -7.94 -3.68
N ALA A 34 11.71 -7.17 -4.50
CA ALA A 34 12.78 -7.70 -5.32
C ALA A 34 13.87 -8.43 -4.50
N ARG A 35 14.24 -7.89 -3.33
CA ARG A 35 15.20 -8.53 -2.42
C ARG A 35 14.64 -9.81 -1.81
N ILE A 36 13.38 -9.81 -1.41
CA ILE A 36 12.69 -10.97 -0.84
C ILE A 36 12.60 -12.08 -1.89
N VAL A 37 12.12 -11.78 -3.08
CA VAL A 37 11.99 -12.75 -4.18
C VAL A 37 13.37 -13.35 -4.52
N LYS A 38 14.41 -12.52 -4.63
CA LYS A 38 15.78 -12.99 -4.85
C LYS A 38 16.25 -13.95 -3.76
N LYS A 39 15.99 -13.62 -2.49
CA LYS A 39 16.37 -14.48 -1.34
C LYS A 39 15.60 -15.79 -1.34
N ILE A 40 14.31 -15.79 -1.65
CA ILE A 40 13.49 -16.98 -1.74
C ILE A 40 13.93 -17.85 -2.90
N SER A 41 14.14 -17.27 -4.09
CA SER A 41 14.54 -17.99 -5.31
C SER A 41 15.94 -18.62 -5.22
N ALA A 42 16.80 -18.10 -4.36
CA ALA A 42 18.13 -18.68 -4.10
C ALA A 42 18.08 -19.98 -3.29
N LYS A 43 16.96 -20.32 -2.67
CA LYS A 43 16.76 -21.61 -1.96
C LYS A 43 16.30 -22.69 -2.94
N THR A 44 16.82 -23.91 -2.84
CA THR A 44 16.58 -25.04 -3.77
C THR A 44 15.09 -25.35 -4.01
N ALA A 45 14.21 -25.09 -3.04
CA ALA A 45 12.76 -25.25 -3.14
C ALA A 45 11.99 -23.92 -3.13
N GLY A 46 12.71 -22.78 -3.22
CA GLY A 46 12.13 -21.45 -2.93
C GLY A 46 10.99 -21.07 -3.85
N SER A 47 11.09 -21.33 -5.15
CA SER A 47 10.03 -21.04 -6.12
C SER A 47 8.78 -21.92 -5.90
N ALA A 48 8.98 -23.19 -5.55
CA ALA A 48 7.88 -24.10 -5.23
C ALA A 48 7.17 -23.67 -3.93
N ILE A 49 7.94 -23.33 -2.89
CA ILE A 49 7.41 -22.83 -1.62
C ILE A 49 6.60 -21.55 -1.86
N PHE A 50 7.08 -20.64 -2.71
CA PHE A 50 6.38 -19.39 -2.98
C PHE A 50 5.06 -19.65 -3.73
N LYS A 51 5.05 -20.49 -4.78
CA LYS A 51 3.84 -20.87 -5.51
C LYS A 51 2.83 -21.60 -4.62
N PHE A 52 3.29 -22.60 -3.86
CA PHE A 52 2.44 -23.32 -2.92
C PHE A 52 1.91 -22.40 -1.81
N GLY A 53 2.79 -21.55 -1.26
CA GLY A 53 2.43 -20.56 -0.26
C GLY A 53 1.37 -19.58 -0.74
N LYS A 54 1.44 -19.15 -2.01
CA LYS A 54 0.42 -18.28 -2.61
C LYS A 54 -0.95 -18.97 -2.63
N SER A 55 -1.04 -20.20 -3.09
CA SER A 55 -2.30 -20.97 -3.12
C SER A 55 -2.84 -21.24 -1.70
N ALA A 56 -1.99 -21.69 -0.79
CA ALA A 56 -2.39 -21.98 0.59
C ALA A 56 -2.82 -20.72 1.37
N SER A 57 -2.12 -19.60 1.15
CA SER A 57 -2.45 -18.32 1.77
C SER A 57 -3.76 -17.75 1.22
N MET A 58 -4.01 -17.86 -0.09
CA MET A 58 -5.28 -17.44 -0.69
C MET A 58 -6.47 -18.21 -0.08
N VAL A 59 -6.36 -19.53 0.04
CA VAL A 59 -7.38 -20.35 0.70
C VAL A 59 -7.55 -19.93 2.15
N GLY A 60 -6.45 -19.76 2.91
CA GLY A 60 -6.52 -19.29 4.28
C GLY A 60 -7.23 -17.95 4.43
N ARG A 61 -6.94 -16.99 3.55
CA ARG A 61 -7.59 -15.66 3.55
C ARG A 61 -9.08 -15.75 3.20
N ALA A 62 -9.48 -16.60 2.28
CA ALA A 62 -10.88 -16.85 1.97
C ALA A 62 -11.67 -17.32 3.21
N PHE A 63 -11.01 -18.02 4.14
CA PHE A 63 -11.56 -18.42 5.45
C PHE A 63 -11.20 -17.45 6.59
N GLY A 64 -10.76 -16.23 6.29
CA GLY A 64 -10.45 -15.19 7.27
C GLY A 64 -9.13 -15.40 8.04
N SER A 65 -8.29 -16.37 7.66
CA SER A 65 -7.03 -16.66 8.34
C SER A 65 -5.80 -16.15 7.55
N LYS A 66 -5.03 -15.27 8.17
CA LYS A 66 -3.73 -14.79 7.68
C LYS A 66 -2.54 -15.59 8.24
N SER A 67 -2.80 -16.51 9.15
CA SER A 67 -1.77 -17.22 9.91
C SER A 67 -0.93 -18.17 9.04
N ILE A 68 -1.51 -18.71 7.97
CA ILE A 68 -0.81 -19.63 7.05
C ILE A 68 0.33 -18.90 6.35
N GLY A 69 0.04 -17.76 5.73
CA GLY A 69 1.07 -16.94 5.09
C GLY A 69 2.17 -16.52 6.05
N ARG A 70 1.82 -16.03 7.25
CA ARG A 70 2.80 -15.62 8.25
C ARG A 70 3.71 -16.77 8.70
N LYS A 71 3.18 -17.97 8.87
CA LYS A 71 3.98 -19.16 9.24
C LYS A 71 4.93 -19.56 8.11
N LEU A 72 4.43 -19.64 6.89
CA LEU A 72 5.24 -20.04 5.72
C LEU A 72 6.35 -19.03 5.40
N PHE A 73 6.08 -17.74 5.59
CA PHE A 73 7.02 -16.65 5.30
C PHE A 73 7.58 -15.98 6.56
N ASN A 74 7.67 -16.71 7.68
CA ASN A 74 8.16 -16.17 8.94
C ASN A 74 9.53 -15.48 8.81
N GLU A 75 10.47 -16.04 8.04
CA GLU A 75 11.78 -15.43 7.83
C GLU A 75 11.67 -14.03 7.15
N VAL A 76 10.66 -13.83 6.31
CA VAL A 76 10.39 -12.52 5.70
C VAL A 76 9.85 -11.58 6.75
N ILE A 77 8.88 -12.03 7.55
CA ILE A 77 8.29 -11.25 8.64
C ILE A 77 9.37 -10.80 9.62
N GLU A 78 10.29 -11.71 10.02
CA GLU A 78 11.42 -11.41 10.88
C GLU A 78 12.38 -10.38 10.29
N THR A 79 12.49 -10.33 8.96
CA THR A 79 13.29 -9.31 8.28
C THR A 79 12.74 -7.90 8.53
N PHE A 80 11.44 -7.78 8.76
CA PHE A 80 10.73 -6.55 9.11
C PHE A 80 10.52 -6.37 10.62
N GLY A 81 11.23 -7.11 11.46
CA GLY A 81 11.16 -7.01 12.93
C GLY A 81 10.10 -7.91 13.59
N GLY A 82 9.51 -8.84 12.85
CA GLY A 82 8.62 -9.89 13.38
C GLY A 82 7.16 -9.47 13.63
N LYS A 83 6.88 -8.18 13.83
CA LYS A 83 5.54 -7.70 14.24
C LYS A 83 4.74 -6.99 13.15
N LEU A 84 5.31 -6.80 11.97
CA LEU A 84 4.64 -6.10 10.87
C LEU A 84 3.37 -6.84 10.45
N ARG A 85 2.24 -6.15 10.44
CA ARG A 85 0.93 -6.68 10.05
C ARG A 85 0.25 -5.89 8.93
N LEU A 86 0.60 -4.61 8.79
CA LEU A 86 -0.03 -3.70 7.84
C LEU A 86 1.03 -2.80 7.21
N ILE A 87 0.97 -2.67 5.90
CA ILE A 87 1.69 -1.65 5.15
C ILE A 87 0.65 -0.69 4.57
N VAL A 88 0.91 0.60 4.68
CA VAL A 88 0.14 1.65 4.00
C VAL A 88 1.06 2.32 2.99
N THR A 89 0.63 2.39 1.74
CA THR A 89 1.41 2.98 0.65
C THR A 89 0.56 3.89 -0.23
N GLY A 90 1.17 4.84 -0.89
CA GLY A 90 0.50 5.79 -1.77
C GLY A 90 1.51 6.70 -2.47
N ALA A 91 1.05 7.78 -3.06
CA ALA A 91 1.80 8.77 -3.84
C ALA A 91 2.17 8.35 -5.27
N SER A 92 2.12 7.07 -5.63
CA SER A 92 2.21 6.57 -7.00
C SER A 92 1.52 5.20 -7.11
N ALA A 93 1.31 4.71 -8.32
CA ALA A 93 0.81 3.36 -8.55
C ALA A 93 1.79 2.31 -8.01
N LEU A 94 1.26 1.23 -7.46
CA LEU A 94 2.00 0.05 -7.04
C LEU A 94 1.69 -1.10 -8.02
N ASP A 95 2.70 -1.88 -8.42
CA ASP A 95 2.46 -3.12 -9.18
C ASP A 95 1.55 -4.06 -8.36
N PRO A 96 0.38 -4.45 -8.87
CA PRO A 96 -0.56 -5.33 -8.17
C PRO A 96 0.08 -6.63 -7.70
N ARG A 97 1.06 -7.16 -8.45
CA ARG A 97 1.78 -8.39 -8.07
C ARG A 97 2.59 -8.21 -6.79
N VAL A 98 3.18 -7.04 -6.59
CA VAL A 98 3.91 -6.72 -5.35
C VAL A 98 2.95 -6.70 -4.16
N ALA A 99 1.79 -6.07 -4.33
CA ALA A 99 0.74 -6.05 -3.31
C ALA A 99 0.27 -7.46 -2.95
N GLU A 100 -0.08 -8.27 -3.97
CA GLU A 100 -0.51 -9.66 -3.78
C GLU A 100 0.52 -10.51 -3.05
N ASP A 101 1.80 -10.34 -3.36
CA ASP A 101 2.86 -11.12 -2.74
C ASP A 101 3.05 -10.76 -1.26
N PHE A 102 2.99 -9.48 -0.88
CA PHE A 102 2.98 -9.08 0.54
C PHE A 102 1.76 -9.63 1.26
N MET A 103 0.58 -9.56 0.65
CA MET A 103 -0.63 -10.13 1.22
C MET A 103 -0.53 -11.65 1.37
N THR A 104 0.10 -12.35 0.42
CA THR A 104 0.41 -13.79 0.49
C THR A 104 1.29 -14.10 1.70
N MET A 105 2.24 -13.23 2.01
CA MET A 105 3.11 -13.37 3.20
C MET A 105 2.38 -13.08 4.52
N GLY A 106 1.09 -12.73 4.48
CA GLY A 106 0.28 -12.44 5.67
C GLY A 106 0.46 -11.02 6.22
N ILE A 107 0.92 -10.09 5.38
CA ILE A 107 0.97 -8.65 5.65
C ILE A 107 -0.15 -8.00 4.86
N ASP A 108 -1.04 -7.26 5.52
CA ASP A 108 -2.04 -6.47 4.82
C ASP A 108 -1.39 -5.28 4.14
N LEU A 109 -1.97 -4.86 3.02
CA LEU A 109 -1.43 -3.73 2.26
C LEU A 109 -2.58 -2.82 1.83
N TYR A 110 -2.56 -1.59 2.32
CA TYR A 110 -3.50 -0.56 1.93
C TYR A 110 -2.85 0.42 0.96
N ILE A 111 -3.52 0.61 -0.18
CA ILE A 111 -3.11 1.57 -1.20
C ILE A 111 -3.99 2.79 -1.03
N GLY A 112 -3.38 3.95 -0.80
CA GLY A 112 -4.06 5.23 -0.67
C GLY A 112 -3.83 6.12 -1.89
N TYR A 113 -4.84 6.93 -2.20
CA TYR A 113 -4.78 7.98 -3.21
C TYR A 113 -5.05 9.33 -2.55
N GLY A 114 -4.34 10.33 -3.03
CA GLY A 114 -4.53 11.71 -2.65
C GLY A 114 -3.42 12.61 -3.19
N LEU A 115 -3.54 13.89 -2.89
CA LEU A 115 -2.68 14.96 -3.37
C LEU A 115 -2.24 15.82 -2.17
N THR A 116 -1.19 16.60 -2.33
CA THR A 116 -0.81 17.62 -1.33
C THR A 116 -1.97 18.58 -1.09
N GLU A 117 -2.69 18.91 -2.15
CA GLU A 117 -3.88 19.76 -2.18
C GLU A 117 -5.08 19.17 -1.41
N THR A 118 -5.00 17.90 -1.01
CA THR A 118 -6.05 17.19 -0.27
C THR A 118 -5.59 16.67 1.09
N SER A 119 -4.47 17.11 1.65
CA SER A 119 -3.95 16.95 3.02
C SER A 119 -3.85 15.53 3.60
N PRO A 120 -3.21 14.57 3.03
CA PRO A 120 -2.96 14.21 1.63
C PRO A 120 -3.89 13.09 1.12
N ILE A 121 -4.66 12.37 1.99
CA ILE A 121 -5.37 11.15 1.62
C ILE A 121 -6.85 11.40 1.37
N VAL A 122 -7.33 10.96 0.21
CA VAL A 122 -8.73 11.03 -0.21
C VAL A 122 -9.42 9.67 -0.16
N MET A 123 -8.75 8.67 -0.69
CA MET A 123 -9.26 7.30 -0.81
C MET A 123 -8.23 6.31 -0.27
N VAL A 124 -8.72 5.19 0.22
CA VAL A 124 -7.85 4.09 0.68
C VAL A 124 -8.60 2.76 0.58
N ASN A 125 -7.85 1.70 0.28
CA ASN A 125 -8.34 0.33 0.44
C ASN A 125 -8.65 0.05 1.91
N ASN A 126 -9.55 -0.86 2.15
CA ASN A 126 -9.90 -1.32 3.49
C ASN A 126 -10.10 -2.83 3.51
N ASP A 127 -10.30 -3.41 4.70
CA ASP A 127 -10.46 -4.86 4.88
C ASP A 127 -11.60 -5.49 4.07
N ARG A 128 -12.58 -4.70 3.64
CA ARG A 128 -13.72 -5.17 2.84
C ARG A 128 -13.46 -5.11 1.34
N LEU A 129 -12.58 -4.20 0.90
CA LEU A 129 -12.24 -3.93 -0.51
C LEU A 129 -10.72 -3.89 -0.67
N MET A 130 -10.07 -5.05 -0.47
CA MET A 130 -8.63 -5.20 -0.69
C MET A 130 -8.36 -5.57 -2.15
N LEU A 131 -8.58 -4.62 -3.05
CA LEU A 131 -8.25 -4.76 -4.46
C LEU A 131 -6.83 -4.21 -4.68
N THR A 132 -5.97 -5.00 -5.28
CA THR A 132 -4.55 -4.64 -5.50
C THR A 132 -4.34 -3.68 -6.66
N ASP A 133 -5.36 -3.49 -7.48
CA ASP A 133 -5.42 -2.61 -8.66
C ASP A 133 -6.32 -1.39 -8.45
N SER A 134 -6.72 -1.12 -7.20
CA SER A 134 -7.61 -0.01 -6.85
C SER A 134 -7.10 0.74 -5.62
N VAL A 135 -7.38 2.02 -5.56
CA VAL A 135 -7.13 2.88 -4.40
C VAL A 135 -8.28 2.85 -3.39
N GLY A 136 -9.28 2.01 -3.61
CA GLY A 136 -10.38 1.79 -2.66
C GLY A 136 -11.49 2.84 -2.74
N THR A 137 -12.02 3.22 -1.60
CA THR A 137 -13.17 4.13 -1.46
C THR A 137 -12.78 5.42 -0.76
N PRO A 138 -13.54 6.52 -0.98
CA PRO A 138 -13.34 7.75 -0.25
C PRO A 138 -13.40 7.55 1.27
N LEU A 139 -12.57 8.29 2.00
CA LEU A 139 -12.63 8.35 3.46
C LEU A 139 -13.94 9.00 3.92
N PRO A 140 -14.37 8.78 5.17
CA PRO A 140 -15.57 9.42 5.72
C PRO A 140 -15.55 10.95 5.55
N ASN A 141 -16.69 11.52 5.19
CA ASN A 141 -16.89 12.96 4.93
C ASN A 141 -16.12 13.50 3.70
N ILE A 142 -15.67 12.61 2.82
CA ILE A 142 -15.07 12.97 1.53
C ILE A 142 -15.99 12.48 0.42
N GLU A 143 -16.26 13.34 -0.55
CA GLU A 143 -16.95 12.99 -1.77
C GLU A 143 -15.95 12.95 -2.92
N ALA A 144 -16.07 11.93 -3.77
CA ALA A 144 -15.26 11.80 -4.96
C ALA A 144 -16.13 11.36 -6.14
N LYS A 145 -15.86 11.90 -7.32
CA LYS A 145 -16.52 11.50 -8.57
C LYS A 145 -15.54 11.57 -9.73
N ILE A 146 -15.83 10.80 -10.77
CA ILE A 146 -15.17 10.99 -12.07
C ILE A 146 -15.95 12.06 -12.83
N HIS A 147 -15.28 13.13 -13.19
CA HIS A 147 -15.84 14.23 -13.97
C HIS A 147 -15.55 13.98 -15.45
N ASN A 148 -16.56 14.22 -16.32
CA ASN A 148 -16.50 14.00 -17.75
C ASN A 148 -15.87 12.66 -18.15
N PRO A 149 -16.41 11.51 -17.69
CA PRO A 149 -15.89 10.20 -18.06
C PRO A 149 -16.09 9.94 -19.55
N ASP A 150 -15.10 9.32 -20.18
CA ASP A 150 -15.22 8.77 -21.53
C ASP A 150 -16.05 7.46 -21.54
N ASP A 151 -16.16 6.81 -22.70
CA ASP A 151 -16.91 5.56 -22.88
C ASP A 151 -16.32 4.39 -22.04
N LEU A 152 -15.09 4.49 -21.59
CA LEU A 152 -14.41 3.52 -20.72
C LEU A 152 -14.49 3.89 -19.24
N GLY A 153 -15.15 5.01 -18.90
CA GLY A 153 -15.26 5.53 -17.55
C GLY A 153 -14.02 6.26 -17.05
N VAL A 154 -13.07 6.59 -17.94
CA VAL A 154 -11.85 7.34 -17.59
C VAL A 154 -12.14 8.83 -17.66
N GLY A 155 -11.80 9.57 -16.61
CA GLY A 155 -12.04 11.00 -16.53
C GLY A 155 -11.26 11.63 -15.39
N GLU A 156 -11.51 12.91 -15.16
CA GLU A 156 -10.87 13.67 -14.08
C GLU A 156 -11.47 13.30 -12.72
N ILE A 157 -10.63 13.10 -11.72
CA ILE A 157 -11.09 12.84 -10.35
C ILE A 157 -11.37 14.16 -9.65
N TRP A 158 -12.64 14.42 -9.35
CA TRP A 158 -13.06 15.56 -8.55
C TRP A 158 -13.31 15.13 -7.12
N VAL A 159 -12.85 15.96 -6.17
CA VAL A 159 -12.94 15.69 -4.73
C VAL A 159 -13.53 16.88 -4.01
N ARG A 160 -14.38 16.59 -3.02
CA ARG A 160 -14.93 17.59 -2.09
C ARG A 160 -14.83 17.08 -0.66
N GLY A 161 -14.39 17.94 0.25
CA GLY A 161 -14.31 17.63 1.67
C GLY A 161 -13.45 18.62 2.44
N PRO A 162 -13.43 18.50 3.77
CA PRO A 162 -12.71 19.44 4.65
C PRO A 162 -11.20 19.41 4.51
N MET A 163 -10.65 18.38 3.84
CA MET A 163 -9.21 18.21 3.61
C MET A 163 -8.69 18.98 2.39
N VAL A 164 -9.59 19.51 1.52
CA VAL A 164 -9.18 20.28 0.34
C VAL A 164 -8.53 21.59 0.80
N MET A 165 -7.38 21.92 0.19
CA MET A 165 -6.65 23.16 0.49
C MET A 165 -7.49 24.40 0.21
N GLN A 166 -7.13 25.53 0.80
CA GLN A 166 -7.76 26.82 0.52
C GLN A 166 -7.26 27.46 -0.78
N GLY A 167 -6.14 27.01 -1.29
CA GLY A 167 -5.52 27.49 -2.52
C GLY A 167 -4.00 27.50 -2.48
N TYR A 168 -3.39 27.82 -3.60
CA TYR A 168 -1.95 28.00 -3.73
C TYR A 168 -1.51 29.35 -3.18
N TYR A 169 -0.45 29.34 -2.38
CA TYR A 169 0.06 30.55 -1.73
C TYR A 169 0.45 31.62 -2.75
N LYS A 170 -0.17 32.80 -2.63
CA LYS A 170 0.02 33.95 -3.52
C LYS A 170 -0.17 33.65 -5.02
N ASN A 171 -0.96 32.63 -5.34
CA ASN A 171 -1.25 32.26 -6.74
C ASN A 171 -2.76 32.01 -6.94
N PRO A 172 -3.58 33.05 -7.00
CA PRO A 172 -5.03 32.91 -7.18
C PRO A 172 -5.41 32.36 -8.54
N GLU A 173 -4.62 32.61 -9.59
CA GLU A 173 -4.87 32.11 -10.95
C GLU A 173 -4.82 30.57 -10.97
N ALA A 174 -3.70 29.99 -10.52
CA ALA A 174 -3.60 28.53 -10.43
C ALA A 174 -4.62 27.92 -9.46
N THR A 175 -5.03 28.67 -8.42
CA THR A 175 -6.08 28.22 -7.49
C THR A 175 -7.41 28.08 -8.22
N ALA A 176 -7.79 29.06 -9.03
CA ALA A 176 -9.04 29.06 -9.79
C ALA A 176 -9.11 27.97 -10.87
N GLU A 177 -7.97 27.47 -11.32
CA GLU A 177 -7.91 26.34 -12.28
C GLU A 177 -8.27 25.00 -11.64
N VAL A 178 -8.05 24.84 -10.33
CA VAL A 178 -8.19 23.53 -9.63
C VAL A 178 -9.28 23.51 -8.56
N ILE A 179 -9.74 24.66 -8.07
CA ILE A 179 -10.83 24.78 -7.09
C ILE A 179 -12.03 25.46 -7.77
N THR A 180 -13.12 24.71 -7.92
CA THR A 180 -14.37 25.16 -8.57
C THR A 180 -15.53 25.22 -7.59
#